data_cc86a53f9c7555ac0218586855cbbef9
#
_entry.id   cc86a53f9c7555ac0218586855cbbef9
#
_cell.length_a   1.000
_cell.length_b   1.000
_cell.length_c   1.000
_cell.angle_alpha   90.00
_cell.angle_beta   90.00
_cell.angle_gamma   90.00
#
_symmetry.space_group_name_H-M   'P 1'
#
loop_
_entity.id
_entity.type
_entity.pdbx_description
1 polymer ?
#
loop_
_entity_poly.entity_id
_entity_poly.type
_entity_poly.pdbx_seq_one_letter_code
_entity_poly.pdbx_strand_id
1 'polypeptide(L)'
;MTGFVSFVSSGPGDPELLTLKAVARLQSADAVLFDDLSSGPVLTHARQGADLVGVGKRAGRASPKQDHVSRLLVDYALTGAKVVRLKSGDCSLFGRLEEEITALNAASIGYEIIPGVTSASAAVAAAGIPLTRRLTARRVQFVTGADVTGGLPDGLNMAALADPGATTVVYMGKRTFAVLAQMLMDHGLSPDTPAMLAEGVSTPDQQIEWFTIASLAAHLADGISTRPALILYGPLAQDL
;
A
#
# COMPACT_ATOMS: atom_id res chain seq x y z
N MET A 1 -30.95 -10.04 -10.71
CA MET A 1 -29.59 -10.19 -11.27
C MET A 1 -28.64 -9.87 -10.13
N THR A 2 -27.62 -10.69 -9.91
CA THR A 2 -26.56 -10.38 -8.97
C THR A 2 -25.78 -9.17 -9.49
N GLY A 3 -25.34 -8.30 -8.59
CA GLY A 3 -24.50 -7.15 -8.91
C GLY A 3 -23.09 -7.56 -9.30
N PHE A 4 -22.21 -6.57 -9.38
CA PHE A 4 -20.84 -6.75 -9.81
C PHE A 4 -19.89 -5.91 -8.95
N VAL A 5 -18.71 -6.43 -8.63
CA VAL A 5 -17.72 -5.74 -7.80
C VAL A 5 -16.51 -5.33 -8.64
N SER A 6 -16.17 -4.04 -8.61
CA SER A 6 -14.91 -3.54 -9.14
C SER A 6 -13.95 -3.23 -7.99
N PHE A 7 -12.87 -4.01 -7.85
CA PHE A 7 -11.74 -3.65 -6.99
C PHE A 7 -10.96 -2.54 -7.67
N VAL A 8 -11.00 -1.35 -7.09
CA VAL A 8 -10.39 -0.15 -7.66
C VAL A 8 -9.23 0.30 -6.80
N SER A 9 -8.07 0.40 -7.41
CA SER A 9 -6.89 1.00 -6.79
C SER A 9 -7.00 2.52 -6.81
N SER A 10 -6.94 3.16 -5.63
CA SER A 10 -7.09 4.61 -5.51
C SER A 10 -5.80 5.39 -5.75
N GLY A 11 -4.69 4.70 -5.99
CA GLY A 11 -3.39 5.36 -5.97
C GLY A 11 -2.94 5.75 -4.55
N PRO A 12 -1.83 6.49 -4.43
CA PRO A 12 -1.20 6.80 -3.14
C PRO A 12 -1.85 7.97 -2.38
N GLY A 13 -2.79 8.70 -2.97
CA GLY A 13 -3.49 9.83 -2.32
C GLY A 13 -3.89 10.96 -3.26
N ASP A 14 -3.06 11.27 -4.25
CA ASP A 14 -3.36 12.27 -5.27
C ASP A 14 -4.40 11.74 -6.28
N PRO A 15 -5.58 12.39 -6.43
CA PRO A 15 -6.60 11.94 -7.39
C PRO A 15 -6.15 12.00 -8.85
N GLU A 16 -5.14 12.80 -9.21
CA GLU A 16 -4.59 12.82 -10.57
C GLU A 16 -3.82 11.54 -10.92
N LEU A 17 -3.47 10.74 -9.92
CA LEU A 17 -2.84 9.42 -10.11
C LEU A 17 -3.86 8.28 -10.26
N LEU A 18 -5.16 8.57 -10.31
CA LEU A 18 -6.17 7.59 -10.67
C LEU A 18 -6.04 7.18 -12.14
N THR A 19 -6.25 5.89 -12.41
CA THR A 19 -6.41 5.48 -13.81
C THR A 19 -7.76 5.94 -14.36
N LEU A 20 -7.84 6.21 -15.65
CA LEU A 20 -9.12 6.55 -16.32
C LEU A 20 -10.19 5.48 -16.08
N LYS A 21 -9.78 4.21 -16.01
CA LYS A 21 -10.69 3.09 -15.72
C LYS A 21 -11.23 3.16 -14.28
N ALA A 22 -10.38 3.53 -13.32
CA ALA A 22 -10.79 3.74 -11.93
C ALA A 22 -11.86 4.84 -11.82
N VAL A 23 -11.62 5.98 -12.46
CA VAL A 23 -12.58 7.09 -12.51
C VAL A 23 -13.92 6.65 -13.12
N ALA A 24 -13.89 5.94 -14.26
CA ALA A 24 -15.11 5.45 -14.91
C ALA A 24 -15.92 4.50 -14.01
N ARG A 25 -15.25 3.68 -13.19
CA ARG A 25 -15.95 2.80 -12.24
C ARG A 25 -16.55 3.57 -11.07
N LEU A 26 -15.82 4.53 -10.50
CA LEU A 26 -16.34 5.41 -9.44
C LEU A 26 -17.58 6.18 -9.91
N GLN A 27 -17.56 6.72 -11.13
CA GLN A 27 -18.67 7.47 -11.73
C GLN A 27 -19.91 6.61 -12.03
N SER A 28 -19.75 5.29 -12.14
CA SER A 28 -20.86 4.37 -12.43
C SER A 28 -21.30 3.52 -11.24
N ALA A 29 -20.65 3.66 -10.10
CA ALA A 29 -20.92 2.86 -8.90
C ALA A 29 -22.25 3.26 -8.23
N ASP A 30 -22.98 2.25 -7.73
CA ASP A 30 -24.12 2.45 -6.85
C ASP A 30 -23.68 2.56 -5.39
N ALA A 31 -22.58 1.85 -5.03
CA ALA A 31 -21.94 1.92 -3.73
C ALA A 31 -20.43 1.91 -3.84
N VAL A 32 -19.75 2.65 -2.97
CA VAL A 32 -18.29 2.68 -2.85
C VAL A 32 -17.89 2.34 -1.42
N LEU A 33 -17.29 1.17 -1.23
CA LEU A 33 -16.72 0.72 0.05
C LEU A 33 -15.23 1.08 0.07
N PHE A 34 -14.80 1.91 1.01
CA PHE A 34 -13.45 2.47 1.02
C PHE A 34 -12.75 2.39 2.38
N ASP A 35 -11.42 2.23 2.36
CA ASP A 35 -10.55 2.28 3.55
C ASP A 35 -10.20 3.73 3.90
N ASP A 36 -9.72 3.97 5.12
CA ASP A 36 -9.33 5.31 5.58
C ASP A 36 -8.27 5.97 4.67
N LEU A 37 -7.28 5.19 4.20
CA LEU A 37 -6.22 5.67 3.31
C LEU A 37 -6.69 5.95 1.88
N SER A 38 -7.87 5.47 1.49
CA SER A 38 -8.50 5.75 0.19
C SER A 38 -9.69 6.72 0.30
N SER A 39 -9.83 7.37 1.46
CA SER A 39 -10.79 8.45 1.68
C SER A 39 -10.26 9.80 1.17
N GLY A 40 -11.11 10.80 1.15
CA GLY A 40 -10.73 12.17 0.79
C GLY A 40 -10.96 12.51 -0.68
N PRO A 41 -10.07 13.27 -1.35
CA PRO A 41 -10.32 13.85 -2.67
C PRO A 41 -10.71 12.83 -3.75
N VAL A 42 -10.23 11.59 -3.67
CA VAL A 42 -10.57 10.52 -4.61
C VAL A 42 -12.08 10.22 -4.64
N LEU A 43 -12.76 10.34 -3.50
CA LEU A 43 -14.20 10.10 -3.40
C LEU A 43 -15.05 11.13 -4.16
N THR A 44 -14.50 12.29 -4.51
CA THR A 44 -15.21 13.30 -5.32
C THR A 44 -15.54 12.79 -6.73
N HIS A 45 -14.85 11.75 -7.20
CA HIS A 45 -15.15 11.08 -8.47
C HIS A 45 -16.32 10.09 -8.38
N ALA A 46 -16.79 9.77 -7.18
CA ALA A 46 -17.96 8.90 -7.05
C ALA A 46 -19.21 9.57 -7.64
N ARG A 47 -20.09 8.77 -8.22
CA ARG A 47 -21.37 9.24 -8.76
C ARG A 47 -22.17 9.94 -7.66
N GLN A 48 -22.82 11.05 -7.99
CA GLN A 48 -23.75 11.71 -7.08
C GLN A 48 -24.89 10.73 -6.69
N GLY A 49 -25.11 10.56 -5.40
CA GLY A 49 -26.09 9.62 -4.85
C GLY A 49 -25.57 8.18 -4.71
N ALA A 50 -24.28 7.91 -4.99
CA ALA A 50 -23.68 6.64 -4.62
C ALA A 50 -23.59 6.52 -3.09
N ASP A 51 -23.77 5.30 -2.58
CA ASP A 51 -23.61 5.00 -1.16
C ASP A 51 -22.12 4.95 -0.79
N LEU A 52 -21.64 5.88 0.04
CA LEU A 52 -20.25 5.97 0.45
C LEU A 52 -20.06 5.32 1.82
N VAL A 53 -19.43 4.15 1.85
CA VAL A 53 -19.31 3.29 3.03
C VAL A 53 -17.85 3.14 3.46
N GLY A 54 -17.49 3.82 4.56
CA GLY A 54 -16.17 3.66 5.17
C GLY A 54 -16.05 2.33 5.90
N VAL A 55 -15.13 1.47 5.44
CA VAL A 55 -14.84 0.15 6.03
C VAL A 55 -13.49 0.09 6.74
N GLY A 56 -12.76 1.21 6.81
CA GLY A 56 -11.47 1.34 7.48
C GLY A 56 -11.55 1.51 9.00
N LYS A 57 -10.41 1.76 9.63
CA LYS A 57 -10.30 2.11 11.05
C LYS A 57 -10.79 3.55 11.26
N ARG A 58 -11.88 3.73 11.98
CA ARG A 58 -12.23 5.07 12.47
C ARG A 58 -11.43 5.37 13.74
N ALA A 59 -10.96 6.60 13.87
CA ALA A 59 -10.29 7.05 15.09
C ALA A 59 -11.14 6.69 16.34
N GLY A 60 -10.54 5.98 17.29
CA GLY A 60 -11.20 5.54 18.53
C GLY A 60 -12.09 4.29 18.43
N ARG A 61 -12.16 3.61 17.28
CA ARG A 61 -12.88 2.33 17.14
C ARG A 61 -11.94 1.20 16.72
N ALA A 62 -12.23 -0.03 17.18
CA ALA A 62 -11.55 -1.23 16.69
C ALA A 62 -11.74 -1.36 15.17
N SER A 63 -10.69 -1.78 14.46
CA SER A 63 -10.80 -2.07 13.02
C SER A 63 -11.87 -3.13 12.81
N PRO A 64 -12.78 -2.96 11.83
CA PRO A 64 -13.67 -4.04 11.44
C PRO A 64 -12.84 -5.29 11.13
N LYS A 65 -13.31 -6.46 11.58
CA LYS A 65 -12.69 -7.72 11.15
C LYS A 65 -12.84 -7.83 9.64
N GLN A 66 -11.83 -8.37 8.96
CA GLN A 66 -11.86 -8.54 7.49
C GLN A 66 -13.11 -9.31 7.02
N ASP A 67 -13.53 -10.31 7.79
CA ASP A 67 -14.77 -11.05 7.51
C ASP A 67 -16.02 -10.17 7.47
N HIS A 68 -16.04 -9.07 8.24
CA HIS A 68 -17.14 -8.11 8.19
C HIS A 68 -17.10 -7.30 6.88
N VAL A 69 -15.91 -6.87 6.45
CA VAL A 69 -15.75 -6.14 5.18
C VAL A 69 -16.13 -7.03 4.00
N SER A 70 -15.66 -8.30 4.01
CA SER A 70 -15.99 -9.26 2.96
C SER A 70 -17.49 -9.56 2.89
N ARG A 71 -18.16 -9.73 4.04
CA ARG A 71 -19.62 -9.90 4.09
C ARG A 71 -20.37 -8.68 3.56
N LEU A 72 -19.98 -7.49 4.00
CA LEU A 72 -20.61 -6.26 3.55
C LEU A 72 -20.50 -6.08 2.04
N LEU A 73 -19.34 -6.42 1.45
CA LEU A 73 -19.12 -6.41 0.01
C LEU A 73 -20.08 -7.36 -0.73
N VAL A 74 -20.25 -8.57 -0.20
CA VAL A 74 -21.20 -9.57 -0.72
C VAL A 74 -22.64 -9.07 -0.61
N ASP A 75 -23.03 -8.54 0.56
CA ASP A 75 -24.39 -8.04 0.81
C ASP A 75 -24.78 -6.95 -0.17
N TYR A 76 -23.90 -5.96 -0.39
CA TYR A 76 -24.16 -4.91 -1.39
C TYR A 76 -24.30 -5.49 -2.81
N ALA A 77 -23.43 -6.40 -3.21
CA ALA A 77 -23.50 -7.00 -4.54
C ALA A 77 -24.77 -7.86 -4.74
N LEU A 78 -25.26 -8.54 -3.70
CA LEU A 78 -26.50 -9.32 -3.77
C LEU A 78 -27.76 -8.46 -3.99
N THR A 79 -27.72 -7.17 -3.68
CA THR A 79 -28.83 -6.26 -4.03
C THR A 79 -28.94 -5.98 -5.54
N GLY A 80 -27.97 -6.41 -6.34
CA GLY A 80 -27.88 -6.10 -7.77
C GLY A 80 -27.04 -4.85 -8.06
N ALA A 81 -26.40 -4.24 -7.04
CA ALA A 81 -25.65 -3.01 -7.17
C ALA A 81 -24.32 -3.19 -7.92
N LYS A 82 -23.87 -2.14 -8.60
CA LYS A 82 -22.48 -1.98 -9.07
C LYS A 82 -21.65 -1.44 -7.91
N VAL A 83 -20.85 -2.29 -7.32
CA VAL A 83 -20.05 -1.97 -6.13
C VAL A 83 -18.62 -1.67 -6.52
N VAL A 84 -18.08 -0.55 -6.03
CA VAL A 84 -16.65 -0.29 -6.04
C VAL A 84 -16.08 -0.61 -4.67
N ARG A 85 -15.09 -1.49 -4.61
CA ARG A 85 -14.21 -1.66 -3.45
C ARG A 85 -12.95 -0.83 -3.70
N LEU A 86 -12.88 0.34 -3.08
CA LEU A 86 -11.77 1.28 -3.24
C LEU A 86 -10.68 0.98 -2.22
N LYS A 87 -9.46 0.73 -2.69
CA LYS A 87 -8.29 0.32 -1.88
C LYS A 87 -7.11 1.24 -2.18
N SER A 88 -6.34 1.63 -1.16
CA SER A 88 -5.20 2.55 -1.34
C SER A 88 -4.06 1.94 -2.13
N GLY A 89 -3.29 2.76 -2.83
CA GLY A 89 -2.18 2.35 -3.67
C GLY A 89 -2.63 1.47 -4.84
N ASP A 90 -1.94 0.36 -5.05
CA ASP A 90 -2.38 -0.75 -5.90
C ASP A 90 -2.99 -1.85 -5.02
N CYS A 91 -4.23 -2.23 -5.28
CA CYS A 91 -5.00 -3.16 -4.46
C CYS A 91 -4.42 -4.58 -4.43
N SER A 92 -3.56 -4.94 -5.39
CA SER A 92 -2.87 -6.24 -5.45
C SER A 92 -1.66 -6.33 -4.51
N LEU A 93 -1.16 -5.18 -3.98
CA LEU A 93 0.01 -5.13 -3.11
C LEU A 93 -0.42 -4.96 -1.64
N PHE A 94 -0.29 -6.02 -0.86
CA PHE A 94 -0.58 -6.05 0.60
C PHE A 94 -1.98 -5.57 0.99
N GLY A 95 -2.91 -5.60 0.05
CA GLY A 95 -4.28 -5.10 0.20
C GLY A 95 -5.30 -6.13 0.68
N ARG A 96 -4.91 -7.34 1.07
CA ARG A 96 -5.81 -8.45 1.49
C ARG A 96 -6.89 -8.77 0.44
N LEU A 97 -6.56 -8.59 -0.84
CA LEU A 97 -7.48 -8.76 -1.96
C LEU A 97 -8.00 -10.21 -2.07
N GLU A 98 -7.15 -11.18 -1.77
CA GLU A 98 -7.47 -12.62 -1.84
C GLU A 98 -8.66 -13.00 -0.94
N GLU A 99 -8.73 -12.45 0.27
CA GLU A 99 -9.81 -12.75 1.22
C GLU A 99 -11.16 -12.23 0.71
N GLU A 100 -11.16 -11.02 0.13
CA GLU A 100 -12.36 -10.41 -0.45
C GLU A 100 -12.81 -11.16 -1.72
N ILE A 101 -11.87 -11.57 -2.58
CA ILE A 101 -12.15 -12.39 -3.78
C ILE A 101 -12.73 -13.77 -3.39
N THR A 102 -12.17 -14.41 -2.37
CA THR A 102 -12.65 -15.70 -1.87
C THR A 102 -14.12 -15.60 -1.45
N ALA A 103 -14.51 -14.54 -0.75
CA ALA A 103 -15.90 -14.35 -0.34
C ALA A 103 -16.84 -14.11 -1.53
N LEU A 104 -16.42 -13.35 -2.55
CA LEU A 104 -17.21 -13.12 -3.76
C LEU A 104 -17.38 -14.40 -4.57
N ASN A 105 -16.32 -15.20 -4.73
CA ASN A 105 -16.37 -16.48 -5.42
C ASN A 105 -17.33 -17.47 -4.72
N ALA A 106 -17.29 -17.51 -3.39
CA ALA A 106 -18.21 -18.36 -2.60
C ALA A 106 -19.69 -17.95 -2.79
N ALA A 107 -19.94 -16.66 -3.06
CA ALA A 107 -21.28 -16.13 -3.34
C ALA A 107 -21.62 -16.08 -4.84
N SER A 108 -20.76 -16.59 -5.72
CA SER A 108 -20.91 -16.55 -7.19
C SER A 108 -21.12 -15.14 -7.75
N ILE A 109 -20.45 -14.14 -7.18
CA ILE A 109 -20.49 -12.75 -7.59
C ILE A 109 -19.31 -12.45 -8.52
N GLY A 110 -19.61 -11.87 -9.71
CA GLY A 110 -18.60 -11.45 -10.66
C GLY A 110 -17.82 -10.23 -10.19
N TYR A 111 -16.53 -10.16 -10.53
CA TYR A 111 -15.68 -9.02 -10.17
C TYR A 111 -14.63 -8.73 -11.26
N GLU A 112 -14.01 -7.54 -11.16
CA GLU A 112 -12.81 -7.16 -11.90
C GLU A 112 -11.82 -6.49 -10.94
N ILE A 113 -10.54 -6.46 -11.35
CA ILE A 113 -9.46 -5.79 -10.63
C ILE A 113 -8.91 -4.68 -11.53
N ILE A 114 -8.85 -3.46 -10.98
CA ILE A 114 -8.33 -2.29 -11.68
C ILE A 114 -7.04 -1.87 -10.99
N PRO A 115 -5.88 -2.04 -11.65
CA PRO A 115 -4.59 -1.67 -11.09
C PRO A 115 -4.48 -0.16 -10.90
N GLY A 116 -3.53 0.27 -10.07
CA GLY A 116 -3.26 1.66 -9.82
C GLY A 116 -1.79 1.96 -9.57
N VAL A 117 -1.49 3.22 -9.30
CA VAL A 117 -0.15 3.64 -8.94
C VAL A 117 0.13 3.22 -7.52
N THR A 118 1.11 2.33 -7.33
CA THR A 118 1.57 1.97 -6.00
C THR A 118 2.33 3.13 -5.35
N SER A 119 2.23 3.26 -4.04
CA SER A 119 2.97 4.27 -3.29
C SER A 119 4.50 4.18 -3.48
N ALA A 120 5.04 3.02 -3.81
CA ALA A 120 6.46 2.87 -4.17
C ALA A 120 6.84 3.66 -5.42
N SER A 121 6.05 3.57 -6.50
CA SER A 121 6.29 4.33 -7.73
C SER A 121 6.13 5.83 -7.51
N ALA A 122 5.13 6.23 -6.72
CA ALA A 122 4.92 7.64 -6.41
C ALA A 122 6.03 8.21 -5.50
N ALA A 123 6.52 7.43 -4.52
CA ALA A 123 7.62 7.86 -3.65
C ALA A 123 8.89 8.16 -4.42
N VAL A 124 9.31 7.26 -5.32
CA VAL A 124 10.53 7.49 -6.12
C VAL A 124 10.34 8.58 -7.16
N ALA A 125 9.15 8.74 -7.73
CA ALA A 125 8.84 9.85 -8.62
C ALA A 125 8.93 11.20 -7.89
N ALA A 126 8.40 11.29 -6.67
CA ALA A 126 8.51 12.47 -5.83
C ALA A 126 9.95 12.76 -5.38
N ALA A 127 10.77 11.70 -5.19
CA ALA A 127 12.19 11.81 -4.88
C ALA A 127 13.07 12.11 -6.11
N GLY A 128 12.51 12.07 -7.33
CA GLY A 128 13.24 12.30 -8.57
C GLY A 128 14.20 11.16 -8.94
N ILE A 129 13.97 9.93 -8.45
CA ILE A 129 14.85 8.79 -8.69
C ILE A 129 14.12 7.60 -9.32
N PRO A 130 14.81 6.70 -10.03
CA PRO A 130 14.22 5.46 -10.52
C PRO A 130 14.27 4.36 -9.45
N LEU A 131 13.28 3.42 -9.47
CA LEU A 131 13.32 2.18 -8.67
C LEU A 131 14.40 1.21 -9.16
N THR A 132 14.76 1.26 -10.43
CA THR A 132 15.74 0.36 -11.04
C THR A 132 16.90 1.14 -11.64
N ARG A 133 18.09 0.56 -11.60
CA ARG A 133 19.30 1.12 -12.25
C ARG A 133 19.94 0.05 -13.12
N ARG A 134 20.21 0.37 -14.37
CA ARG A 134 20.69 -0.59 -15.38
C ARG A 134 21.90 -1.40 -14.94
N LEU A 135 22.82 -0.79 -14.19
CA LEU A 135 24.08 -1.43 -13.80
C LEU A 135 24.09 -1.95 -12.35
N THR A 136 23.35 -1.32 -11.45
CA THR A 136 23.48 -1.54 -10.00
C THR A 136 22.21 -2.06 -9.31
N ALA A 137 21.00 -1.78 -9.85
CA ALA A 137 19.73 -2.19 -9.27
C ALA A 137 18.81 -2.81 -10.33
N ARG A 138 19.12 -4.04 -10.75
CA ARG A 138 18.35 -4.76 -11.79
C ARG A 138 17.17 -5.52 -11.24
N ARG A 139 16.98 -5.51 -9.94
CA ARG A 139 15.89 -6.17 -9.22
C ARG A 139 15.21 -5.20 -8.27
N VAL A 140 13.90 -5.24 -8.21
CA VAL A 140 13.08 -4.59 -7.20
C VAL A 140 12.32 -5.67 -6.45
N GLN A 141 12.27 -5.57 -5.14
CA GLN A 141 11.47 -6.47 -4.31
C GLN A 141 10.59 -5.66 -3.37
N PHE A 142 9.34 -6.11 -3.24
CA PHE A 142 8.37 -5.58 -2.30
C PHE A 142 8.22 -6.53 -1.13
N VAL A 143 8.27 -6.01 0.09
CA VAL A 143 8.12 -6.81 1.30
C VAL A 143 7.24 -6.07 2.30
N THR A 144 6.45 -6.83 3.07
CA THR A 144 5.77 -6.27 4.24
C THR A 144 6.68 -6.35 5.46
N GLY A 145 6.81 -5.26 6.19
CA GLY A 145 7.53 -5.20 7.45
C GLY A 145 6.66 -5.53 8.66
N ALA A 146 5.37 -5.82 8.46
CA ALA A 146 4.48 -6.20 9.56
C ALA A 146 3.60 -7.39 9.19
N ASP A 147 3.45 -8.31 10.13
CA ASP A 147 2.47 -9.38 10.10
C ASP A 147 1.10 -8.93 10.67
N VAL A 148 0.18 -9.87 10.87
CA VAL A 148 -1.16 -9.59 11.42
C VAL A 148 -1.15 -9.14 12.87
N THR A 149 -0.07 -9.37 13.61
CA THR A 149 0.13 -8.94 15.01
C THR A 149 0.83 -7.59 15.10
N GLY A 150 1.39 -7.11 13.98
CA GLY A 150 2.18 -5.89 13.88
C GLY A 150 3.67 -6.08 14.15
N GLY A 151 4.10 -7.34 14.34
CA GLY A 151 5.50 -7.74 14.42
C GLY A 151 6.15 -7.94 13.06
N LEU A 152 7.46 -8.13 13.04
CA LEU A 152 8.15 -8.52 11.81
C LEU A 152 7.72 -9.94 11.40
N PRO A 153 7.33 -10.17 10.12
CA PRO A 153 6.91 -11.49 9.69
C PRO A 153 8.00 -12.55 9.85
N ASP A 154 7.62 -13.75 10.28
CA ASP A 154 8.50 -14.90 10.26
C ASP A 154 8.79 -15.37 8.83
N GLY A 155 9.91 -16.05 8.63
CA GLY A 155 10.25 -16.70 7.37
C GLY A 155 10.68 -15.76 6.24
N LEU A 156 11.04 -14.51 6.54
CA LEU A 156 11.63 -13.61 5.57
C LEU A 156 12.93 -14.18 5.01
N ASN A 157 13.09 -14.18 3.68
CA ASN A 157 14.33 -14.59 3.04
C ASN A 157 15.39 -13.49 3.21
N MET A 158 16.13 -13.53 4.32
CA MET A 158 17.11 -12.50 4.67
C MET A 158 18.24 -12.40 3.66
N ALA A 159 18.68 -13.51 3.05
CA ALA A 159 19.70 -13.49 2.01
C ALA A 159 19.24 -12.70 0.77
N ALA A 160 17.96 -12.81 0.40
CA ALA A 160 17.42 -12.03 -0.70
C ALA A 160 17.21 -10.54 -0.31
N LEU A 161 16.82 -10.27 0.93
CA LEU A 161 16.59 -8.91 1.42
C LEU A 161 17.91 -8.15 1.64
N ALA A 162 19.00 -8.85 2.00
CA ALA A 162 20.33 -8.28 2.17
C ALA A 162 21.14 -8.18 0.86
N ASP A 163 20.54 -8.50 -0.30
CA ASP A 163 21.23 -8.38 -1.58
C ASP A 163 21.48 -6.91 -1.96
N PRO A 164 22.76 -6.45 -2.03
CA PRO A 164 23.08 -5.07 -2.36
C PRO A 164 22.77 -4.69 -3.81
N GLY A 165 22.48 -5.65 -4.69
CA GLY A 165 22.10 -5.44 -6.09
C GLY A 165 20.58 -5.25 -6.29
N ALA A 166 19.80 -5.21 -5.24
CA ALA A 166 18.36 -5.04 -5.31
C ALA A 166 17.89 -3.72 -4.64
N THR A 167 16.92 -3.06 -5.22
CA THR A 167 16.12 -2.06 -4.50
C THR A 167 15.04 -2.78 -3.74
N THR A 168 15.01 -2.65 -2.43
CA THR A 168 13.96 -3.23 -1.57
C THR A 168 13.02 -2.14 -1.08
N VAL A 169 11.73 -2.39 -1.20
CA VAL A 169 10.65 -1.52 -0.72
C VAL A 169 9.91 -2.23 0.40
N VAL A 170 9.96 -1.66 1.60
CA VAL A 170 9.33 -2.19 2.80
C VAL A 170 8.05 -1.40 3.09
N TYR A 171 6.91 -2.09 2.99
CA TYR A 171 5.61 -1.59 3.40
C TYR A 171 5.36 -1.87 4.89
N MET A 172 4.67 -0.97 5.57
CA MET A 172 4.27 -1.14 6.98
C MET A 172 5.43 -1.40 7.95
N GLY A 173 6.66 -1.01 7.56
CA GLY A 173 7.89 -1.38 8.26
C GLY A 173 8.34 -0.43 9.38
N LYS A 174 7.74 0.75 9.58
CA LYS A 174 8.29 1.75 10.52
C LYS A 174 8.57 1.21 11.93
N ARG A 175 7.67 0.40 12.46
CA ARG A 175 7.80 -0.15 13.84
C ARG A 175 8.81 -1.28 13.95
N THR A 176 9.05 -1.98 12.87
CA THR A 176 9.86 -3.21 12.83
C THR A 176 11.21 -2.99 12.18
N PHE A 177 11.42 -1.82 11.56
CA PHE A 177 12.61 -1.59 10.75
C PHE A 177 13.92 -1.67 11.53
N ALA A 178 13.96 -1.22 12.76
CA ALA A 178 15.17 -1.32 13.58
C ALA A 178 15.62 -2.80 13.76
N VAL A 179 14.66 -3.69 13.98
CA VAL A 179 14.92 -5.15 14.05
C VAL A 179 15.31 -5.69 12.68
N LEU A 180 14.56 -5.33 11.63
CA LEU A 180 14.87 -5.76 10.27
C LEU A 180 16.27 -5.29 9.85
N ALA A 181 16.63 -4.05 10.11
CA ALA A 181 17.93 -3.48 9.77
C ALA A 181 19.10 -4.25 10.46
N GLN A 182 18.94 -4.60 11.73
CA GLN A 182 19.92 -5.43 12.42
C GLN A 182 20.07 -6.79 11.74
N MET A 183 18.96 -7.46 11.42
CA MET A 183 19.01 -8.75 10.71
C MET A 183 19.65 -8.63 9.32
N LEU A 184 19.40 -7.53 8.59
CA LEU A 184 20.02 -7.27 7.29
C LEU A 184 21.54 -7.11 7.43
N MET A 185 22.02 -6.37 8.42
CA MET A 185 23.45 -6.19 8.70
C MET A 185 24.11 -7.49 9.15
N ASP A 186 23.45 -8.30 9.96
CA ASP A 186 23.92 -9.63 10.37
C ASP A 186 24.05 -10.59 9.16
N HIS A 187 23.30 -10.34 8.09
CA HIS A 187 23.36 -11.06 6.81
C HIS A 187 24.27 -10.38 5.77
N GLY A 188 25.10 -9.43 6.19
CA GLY A 188 26.16 -8.84 5.38
C GLY A 188 25.78 -7.59 4.59
N LEU A 189 24.56 -7.03 4.75
CA LEU A 189 24.25 -5.74 4.15
C LEU A 189 25.04 -4.64 4.88
N SER A 190 25.70 -3.75 4.13
CA SER A 190 26.46 -2.64 4.72
C SER A 190 25.54 -1.71 5.53
N PRO A 191 25.95 -1.29 6.75
CA PRO A 191 25.24 -0.27 7.50
C PRO A 191 25.11 1.08 6.75
N ASP A 192 26.03 1.34 5.82
CA ASP A 192 26.05 2.55 4.99
C ASP A 192 25.19 2.42 3.71
N THR A 193 24.50 1.29 3.53
CA THR A 193 23.58 1.12 2.39
C THR A 193 22.57 2.26 2.39
N PRO A 194 22.39 2.98 1.26
CA PRO A 194 21.41 4.05 1.14
C PRO A 194 20.00 3.59 1.49
N ALA A 195 19.29 4.41 2.25
CA ALA A 195 17.91 4.20 2.62
C ALA A 195 17.11 5.51 2.49
N MET A 196 15.82 5.40 2.20
CA MET A 196 14.89 6.51 2.07
C MET A 196 13.64 6.20 2.87
N LEU A 197 13.20 7.14 3.69
CA LEU A 197 11.89 7.13 4.34
C LEU A 197 10.97 8.08 3.58
N ALA A 198 9.85 7.57 3.08
CA ALA A 198 8.84 8.35 2.40
C ALA A 198 7.52 8.29 3.18
N GLU A 199 7.11 9.38 3.77
CA GLU A 199 5.90 9.50 4.57
C GLU A 199 4.83 10.33 3.85
N GLY A 200 3.57 9.96 3.99
CA GLY A 200 2.43 10.70 3.44
C GLY A 200 2.53 10.91 1.92
N VAL A 201 3.06 9.93 1.20
CA VAL A 201 3.31 10.02 -0.25
C VAL A 201 2.06 10.45 -1.00
N SER A 202 2.21 11.45 -1.88
CA SER A 202 1.12 12.06 -2.68
C SER A 202 0.02 12.73 -1.84
N THR A 203 0.34 13.18 -0.64
CA THR A 203 -0.52 14.04 0.17
C THR A 203 0.17 15.38 0.45
N PRO A 204 -0.56 16.42 0.90
CA PRO A 204 0.05 17.71 1.27
C PRO A 204 1.13 17.61 2.35
N ASP A 205 1.06 16.55 3.19
CA ASP A 205 2.00 16.31 4.29
C ASP A 205 3.15 15.37 3.89
N GLN A 206 3.41 15.20 2.60
CA GLN A 206 4.48 14.36 2.09
C GLN A 206 5.84 14.82 2.59
N GLN A 207 6.62 13.85 3.10
CA GLN A 207 8.01 14.03 3.48
C GLN A 207 8.86 12.90 2.91
N ILE A 208 10.03 13.25 2.38
CA ILE A 208 11.02 12.30 1.86
C ILE A 208 12.35 12.64 2.51
N GLU A 209 12.89 11.67 3.23
CA GLU A 209 14.14 11.84 3.96
C GLU A 209 15.13 10.73 3.61
N TRP A 210 16.41 11.11 3.53
CA TRP A 210 17.50 10.23 3.15
C TRP A 210 18.33 9.82 4.35
N PHE A 211 18.69 8.56 4.37
CA PHE A 211 19.41 7.89 5.44
C PHE A 211 20.37 6.84 4.88
N THR A 212 21.10 6.19 5.77
CA THR A 212 21.65 4.85 5.60
C THR A 212 20.77 3.85 6.37
N ILE A 213 20.99 2.55 6.16
CA ILE A 213 20.31 1.49 6.93
C ILE A 213 20.48 1.73 8.44
N ALA A 214 21.73 1.99 8.89
CA ALA A 214 22.02 2.19 10.31
C ALA A 214 21.38 3.48 10.86
N SER A 215 21.47 4.60 10.15
CA SER A 215 20.92 5.88 10.62
C SER A 215 19.39 5.88 10.61
N LEU A 216 18.75 5.21 9.63
CA LEU A 216 17.29 5.07 9.62
C LEU A 216 16.80 4.19 10.76
N ALA A 217 17.51 3.10 11.07
CA ALA A 217 17.18 2.24 12.20
C ALA A 217 17.20 3.03 13.53
N ALA A 218 18.25 3.86 13.74
CA ALA A 218 18.35 4.73 14.91
C ALA A 218 17.21 5.78 14.94
N HIS A 219 16.97 6.48 13.82
CA HIS A 219 15.90 7.47 13.71
C HIS A 219 14.52 6.89 14.08
N LEU A 220 14.19 5.70 13.57
CA LEU A 220 12.90 5.07 13.85
C LEU A 220 12.81 4.45 15.26
N ALA A 221 13.95 4.17 15.91
CA ALA A 221 13.98 3.75 17.31
C ALA A 221 13.68 4.91 18.27
N ASP A 222 14.10 6.13 17.93
CA ASP A 222 13.87 7.33 18.75
C ASP A 222 12.40 7.82 18.73
N GLY A 223 11.65 7.42 17.72
CA GLY A 223 10.22 7.74 17.59
C GLY A 223 9.69 7.58 16.18
N ILE A 224 8.40 7.29 16.08
CA ILE A 224 7.71 7.13 14.80
C ILE A 224 6.52 8.05 14.69
N SER A 225 6.35 8.68 13.54
CA SER A 225 5.15 9.43 13.20
C SER A 225 3.94 8.49 13.00
N THR A 226 2.73 9.03 13.03
CA THR A 226 1.50 8.27 12.71
C THR A 226 1.20 8.22 11.21
N ARG A 227 1.95 8.95 10.38
CA ARG A 227 1.76 9.00 8.93
C ARG A 227 2.04 7.64 8.27
N PRO A 228 1.28 7.25 7.24
CA PRO A 228 1.62 6.11 6.39
C PRO A 228 3.01 6.33 5.79
N ALA A 229 3.81 5.28 5.73
CA ALA A 229 5.16 5.39 5.20
C ALA A 229 5.61 4.15 4.43
N LEU A 230 6.58 4.39 3.55
CA LEU A 230 7.40 3.40 2.88
C LEU A 230 8.86 3.61 3.26
N ILE A 231 9.59 2.51 3.36
CA ILE A 231 11.04 2.53 3.45
C ILE A 231 11.59 1.89 2.18
N LEU A 232 12.55 2.55 1.56
CA LEU A 232 13.29 2.00 0.43
C LEU A 232 14.76 1.90 0.83
N TYR A 233 15.43 0.82 0.44
CA TYR A 233 16.88 0.70 0.61
C TYR A 233 17.53 -0.09 -0.53
N GLY A 234 18.84 0.06 -0.67
CA GLY A 234 19.64 -0.57 -1.71
C GLY A 234 20.44 0.46 -2.50
N PRO A 235 20.85 0.19 -3.75
CA PRO A 235 21.64 1.10 -4.56
C PRO A 235 20.76 2.24 -5.14
N LEU A 236 20.16 3.04 -4.24
CA LEU A 236 19.33 4.18 -4.58
C LEU A 236 20.17 5.28 -5.25
N ALA A 237 19.58 6.00 -6.22
CA ALA A 237 20.27 7.04 -6.97
C ALA A 237 20.17 8.39 -6.25
N GLN A 238 20.96 8.60 -5.22
CA GLN A 238 21.00 9.86 -4.48
C GLN A 238 21.75 10.99 -5.23
N ASP A 239 22.52 10.63 -6.25
CA ASP A 239 23.47 11.54 -6.94
C ASP A 239 22.96 12.02 -8.32
N LEU A 240 21.66 11.92 -8.58
CA LEU A 240 21.04 12.35 -9.86
C LEU A 240 20.50 13.75 -9.78
#